data_60c703ad76d6e84c0178cf31ace446d7
#
_entry.id   60c703ad76d6e84c0178cf31ace446d7
#
_cell.length_a   1.000
_cell.length_b   1.000
_cell.length_c   1.000
_cell.angle_alpha   90.00
_cell.angle_beta   90.00
_cell.angle_gamma   90.00
#
_symmetry.space_group_name_H-M   'P 1'
#
loop_
_entity.id
_entity.type
_entity.pdbx_description
1 polymer ?
#
loop_
_entity_poly.entity_id
_entity_poly.type
_entity_poly.pdbx_seq_one_letter_code
_entity_poly.pdbx_strand_id
1 'polypeptide(L)'
;MEILLERPNKVIYRDGDYAVKQFDANYSTSDVLNEALNQARVEETGLPIPKLVEVRKKDDKWEIVMDYIPGKTMKQLLEEDPSREDEILDRFVDIQLSIHATVAPAALNKLKDKMQRKISETTLDATTRYEQHTRLESMPKHKKVCHGDLGLGDVIITPEGKYYIIDWAHATQGNASADAARTFLKFSLTYGEERANKYLDLFCKKSDTAKQYVQRWMPIVAASQSVKGHEAERDLLLKWVNVVEYE
;
A
#
# COMPACT_ATOMS: atom_id res chain seq x y z
N MET A 1 -11.72 -16.67 -20.07
CA MET A 1 -10.76 -16.13 -19.10
C MET A 1 -10.45 -14.70 -19.56
N GLU A 2 -10.79 -13.69 -18.77
CA GLU A 2 -10.57 -12.28 -19.06
C GLU A 2 -9.40 -11.79 -18.20
N ILE A 3 -8.33 -11.29 -18.83
CA ILE A 3 -7.17 -10.74 -18.10
C ILE A 3 -7.52 -9.36 -17.59
N LEU A 4 -7.46 -9.17 -16.28
CA LEU A 4 -7.73 -7.89 -15.60
C LEU A 4 -6.44 -7.07 -15.41
N LEU A 5 -5.32 -7.75 -15.12
CA LEU A 5 -4.01 -7.13 -14.92
C LEU A 5 -2.90 -8.15 -15.20
N GLU A 6 -1.87 -7.71 -15.91
CA GLU A 6 -0.65 -8.50 -16.13
C GLU A 6 0.57 -7.75 -15.60
N ARG A 7 1.43 -8.45 -14.89
CA ARG A 7 2.71 -7.96 -14.37
C ARG A 7 3.79 -9.03 -14.58
N PRO A 8 5.08 -8.70 -14.55
CA PRO A 8 6.16 -9.66 -14.83
C PRO A 8 6.12 -10.95 -14.00
N ASN A 9 5.59 -10.92 -12.79
CA ASN A 9 5.62 -12.03 -11.84
C ASN A 9 4.23 -12.53 -11.41
N LYS A 10 3.16 -11.98 -11.97
CA LYS A 10 1.78 -12.37 -11.65
C LYS A 10 0.78 -11.89 -12.69
N VAL A 11 -0.29 -12.66 -12.86
CA VAL A 11 -1.44 -12.31 -13.69
C VAL A 11 -2.70 -12.34 -12.82
N ILE A 12 -3.58 -11.34 -12.99
CA ILE A 12 -4.91 -11.35 -12.39
C ILE A 12 -5.92 -11.51 -13.52
N TYR A 13 -6.77 -12.50 -13.41
CA TYR A 13 -7.81 -12.76 -14.40
C TYR A 13 -9.16 -13.04 -13.74
N ARG A 14 -10.21 -12.85 -14.49
CA ARG A 14 -11.57 -13.20 -14.09
C ARG A 14 -11.89 -14.63 -14.48
N ASP A 15 -12.48 -15.38 -13.55
CA ASP A 15 -13.02 -16.73 -13.74
C ASP A 15 -14.43 -16.79 -13.12
N GLY A 16 -15.45 -16.56 -13.93
CA GLY A 16 -16.82 -16.45 -13.46
C GLY A 16 -17.03 -15.28 -12.50
N ASP A 17 -17.42 -15.62 -11.27
CA ASP A 17 -17.66 -14.66 -10.19
C ASP A 17 -16.41 -14.37 -9.34
N TYR A 18 -15.26 -14.89 -9.77
CA TYR A 18 -14.01 -14.78 -9.02
C TYR A 18 -12.95 -14.00 -9.78
N ALA A 19 -12.11 -13.28 -9.02
CA ALA A 19 -10.82 -12.78 -9.46
C ALA A 19 -9.73 -13.73 -8.96
N VAL A 20 -8.91 -14.22 -9.88
CA VAL A 20 -7.82 -15.15 -9.59
C VAL A 20 -6.50 -14.43 -9.78
N LYS A 21 -5.71 -14.32 -8.72
CA LYS A 21 -4.34 -13.81 -8.75
C LYS A 21 -3.39 -14.98 -8.83
N GLN A 22 -2.87 -15.25 -10.02
CA GLN A 22 -1.91 -16.32 -10.29
C GLN A 22 -0.49 -15.77 -10.25
N PHE A 23 0.37 -16.44 -9.51
CA PHE A 23 1.79 -16.09 -9.36
C PHE A 23 2.66 -16.98 -10.24
N ASP A 24 3.81 -16.47 -10.67
CA ASP A 24 4.77 -17.28 -11.40
C ASP A 24 5.30 -18.45 -10.56
N ALA A 25 5.74 -19.53 -11.23
CA ALA A 25 6.19 -20.76 -10.57
C ALA A 25 7.35 -20.52 -9.58
N ASN A 26 8.18 -19.52 -9.84
CA ASN A 26 9.33 -19.15 -8.98
C ASN A 26 8.96 -18.13 -7.88
N TYR A 27 7.69 -17.74 -7.76
CA TYR A 27 7.29 -16.79 -6.73
C TYR A 27 7.36 -17.44 -5.34
N SER A 28 7.78 -16.65 -4.34
CA SER A 28 7.93 -17.18 -2.97
C SER A 28 6.60 -17.69 -2.41
N THR A 29 6.54 -18.96 -2.05
CA THR A 29 5.37 -19.56 -1.40
C THR A 29 5.00 -18.83 -0.13
N SER A 30 5.99 -18.42 0.68
CA SER A 30 5.75 -17.68 1.93
C SER A 30 5.11 -16.32 1.67
N ASP A 31 5.46 -15.65 0.57
CA ASP A 31 4.89 -14.35 0.23
C ASP A 31 3.44 -14.49 -0.25
N VAL A 32 3.13 -15.53 -1.05
CA VAL A 32 1.74 -15.83 -1.45
C VAL A 32 0.87 -16.11 -0.23
N LEU A 33 1.34 -16.99 0.66
CA LEU A 33 0.59 -17.33 1.88
C LEU A 33 0.45 -16.13 2.82
N ASN A 34 1.49 -15.29 2.94
CA ASN A 34 1.42 -14.06 3.74
C ASN A 34 0.42 -13.05 3.14
N GLU A 35 0.35 -12.92 1.80
CA GLU A 35 -0.65 -12.07 1.15
C GLU A 35 -2.07 -12.56 1.45
N ALA A 36 -2.34 -13.85 1.27
CA ALA A 36 -3.64 -14.44 1.57
C ALA A 36 -4.00 -14.32 3.05
N LEU A 37 -3.05 -14.53 3.95
CA LEU A 37 -3.24 -14.39 5.39
C LEU A 37 -3.55 -12.93 5.79
N ASN A 38 -2.88 -11.96 5.19
CA ASN A 38 -3.18 -10.54 5.39
C ASN A 38 -4.57 -10.18 4.90
N GLN A 39 -4.96 -10.69 3.71
CA GLN A 39 -6.32 -10.52 3.17
C GLN A 39 -7.36 -11.03 4.17
N ALA A 40 -7.21 -12.26 4.66
CA ALA A 40 -8.13 -12.87 5.63
C ALA A 40 -8.20 -12.08 6.95
N ARG A 41 -7.07 -11.60 7.46
CA ARG A 41 -7.03 -10.78 8.69
C ARG A 41 -7.73 -9.43 8.54
N VAL A 42 -7.59 -8.79 7.36
CA VAL A 42 -8.27 -7.52 7.10
C VAL A 42 -9.76 -7.75 6.86
N GLU A 43 -10.16 -8.87 6.28
CA GLU A 43 -11.57 -9.24 6.10
C GLU A 43 -12.34 -9.25 7.44
N GLU A 44 -11.71 -9.68 8.53
CA GLU A 44 -12.29 -9.67 9.89
C GLU A 44 -12.63 -8.25 10.38
N THR A 45 -12.09 -7.21 9.78
CA THR A 45 -12.34 -5.82 10.20
C THR A 45 -13.66 -5.24 9.69
N GLY A 46 -14.29 -5.88 8.73
CA GLY A 46 -15.49 -5.37 8.05
C GLY A 46 -15.23 -4.26 7.04
N LEU A 47 -13.97 -3.94 6.72
CA LEU A 47 -13.64 -3.05 5.60
C LEU A 47 -14.16 -3.64 4.28
N PRO A 48 -14.60 -2.80 3.33
CA PRO A 48 -15.10 -3.26 2.03
C PRO A 48 -13.94 -3.80 1.17
N ILE A 49 -13.71 -5.10 1.25
CA ILE A 49 -12.67 -5.82 0.51
C ILE A 49 -13.27 -7.06 -0.16
N PRO A 50 -12.69 -7.57 -1.26
CA PRO A 50 -13.08 -8.86 -1.82
C PRO A 50 -12.84 -9.98 -0.79
N LYS A 51 -13.78 -10.90 -0.65
CA LYS A 51 -13.61 -12.04 0.24
C LYS A 51 -12.59 -13.02 -0.33
N LEU A 52 -11.73 -13.54 0.53
CA LEU A 52 -10.84 -14.64 0.20
C LEU A 52 -11.66 -15.93 0.10
N VAL A 53 -11.57 -16.63 -1.04
CA VAL A 53 -12.31 -17.86 -1.29
C VAL A 53 -11.42 -19.07 -1.15
N GLU A 54 -10.25 -19.06 -1.79
CA GLU A 54 -9.36 -20.21 -1.85
C GLU A 54 -7.91 -19.77 -2.08
N VAL A 55 -6.98 -20.52 -1.52
CA VAL A 55 -5.56 -20.50 -1.91
C VAL A 55 -5.20 -21.88 -2.41
N ARG A 56 -4.76 -22.00 -3.67
CA ARG A 56 -4.49 -23.28 -4.29
C ARG A 56 -3.23 -23.25 -5.14
N LYS A 57 -2.75 -24.45 -5.50
CA LYS A 57 -1.70 -24.64 -6.48
C LYS A 57 -2.28 -25.32 -7.73
N LYS A 58 -2.11 -24.67 -8.90
CA LYS A 58 -2.56 -25.17 -10.19
C LYS A 58 -1.42 -25.07 -11.18
N ASP A 59 -1.12 -26.17 -11.88
CA ASP A 59 -0.04 -26.25 -12.88
C ASP A 59 1.29 -25.65 -12.36
N ASP A 60 1.68 -26.06 -11.14
CA ASP A 60 2.86 -25.56 -10.39
C ASP A 60 2.87 -24.07 -10.03
N LYS A 61 1.80 -23.35 -10.29
CA LYS A 61 1.62 -21.94 -9.92
C LYS A 61 0.68 -21.80 -8.74
N TRP A 62 1.02 -20.90 -7.82
CA TRP A 62 0.12 -20.52 -6.75
C TRP A 62 -0.97 -19.59 -7.25
N GLU A 63 -2.19 -19.77 -6.75
CA GLU A 63 -3.34 -18.91 -7.01
C GLU A 63 -4.00 -18.50 -5.71
N ILE A 64 -4.35 -17.19 -5.61
CA ILE A 64 -5.26 -16.64 -4.60
C ILE A 64 -6.55 -16.32 -5.33
N VAL A 65 -7.65 -16.96 -4.92
CA VAL A 65 -8.99 -16.78 -5.47
C VAL A 65 -9.80 -15.93 -4.50
N MET A 66 -10.44 -14.89 -5.01
CA MET A 66 -11.25 -13.95 -4.23
C MET A 66 -12.50 -13.54 -5.04
N ASP A 67 -13.48 -12.92 -4.38
CA ASP A 67 -14.65 -12.38 -5.07
C ASP A 67 -14.23 -11.41 -6.18
N TYR A 68 -14.87 -11.52 -7.35
CA TYR A 68 -14.72 -10.54 -8.41
C TYR A 68 -15.59 -9.31 -8.09
N ILE A 69 -14.98 -8.14 -8.09
CA ILE A 69 -15.68 -6.87 -7.89
C ILE A 69 -15.84 -6.19 -9.25
N PRO A 70 -17.08 -6.09 -9.78
CA PRO A 70 -17.33 -5.36 -11.02
C PRO A 70 -17.14 -3.86 -10.81
N GLY A 71 -16.40 -3.21 -11.71
CA GLY A 71 -16.15 -1.77 -11.61
C GLY A 71 -14.83 -1.36 -12.24
N LYS A 72 -14.45 -0.11 -11.99
CA LYS A 72 -13.20 0.48 -12.45
C LYS A 72 -12.36 0.92 -11.26
N THR A 73 -11.06 0.79 -11.37
CA THR A 73 -10.16 1.38 -10.36
C THR A 73 -10.22 2.92 -10.44
N MET A 74 -9.95 3.58 -9.33
CA MET A 74 -9.86 5.05 -9.33
C MET A 74 -8.77 5.54 -10.28
N LYS A 75 -7.72 4.74 -10.52
CA LYS A 75 -6.72 5.01 -11.55
C LYS A 75 -7.33 5.06 -12.94
N GLN A 76 -8.13 4.05 -13.31
CA GLN A 76 -8.81 4.01 -14.61
C GLN A 76 -9.80 5.18 -14.78
N LEU A 77 -10.55 5.51 -13.70
CA LEU A 77 -11.46 6.66 -13.75
C LEU A 77 -10.73 7.99 -13.97
N LEU A 78 -9.56 8.16 -13.37
CA LEU A 78 -8.73 9.35 -13.58
C LEU A 78 -8.11 9.39 -14.99
N GLU A 79 -7.72 8.24 -15.54
CA GLU A 79 -7.18 8.14 -16.91
C GLU A 79 -8.25 8.42 -17.96
N GLU A 80 -9.52 8.02 -17.72
CA GLU A 80 -10.65 8.28 -18.60
C GLU A 80 -11.10 9.75 -18.56
N ASP A 81 -11.08 10.37 -17.39
CA ASP A 81 -11.46 11.78 -17.22
C ASP A 81 -10.53 12.50 -16.22
N PRO A 82 -9.40 13.04 -16.72
CA PRO A 82 -8.46 13.77 -15.86
C PRO A 82 -9.03 15.03 -15.19
N SER A 83 -10.14 15.58 -15.71
CA SER A 83 -10.80 16.75 -15.11
C SER A 83 -11.40 16.48 -13.73
N ARG A 84 -11.64 15.21 -13.40
CA ARG A 84 -12.17 14.75 -12.10
C ARG A 84 -11.09 14.50 -11.05
N GLU A 85 -9.86 14.95 -11.28
CA GLU A 85 -8.75 14.68 -10.36
C GLU A 85 -9.06 15.10 -8.92
N ASP A 86 -9.60 16.29 -8.71
CA ASP A 86 -9.91 16.80 -7.37
C ASP A 86 -10.95 15.94 -6.64
N GLU A 87 -12.01 15.56 -7.34
CA GLU A 87 -13.05 14.67 -6.82
C GLU A 87 -12.49 13.29 -6.45
N ILE A 88 -11.68 12.74 -7.36
CA ILE A 88 -11.08 11.40 -7.18
C ILE A 88 -10.10 11.39 -6.01
N LEU A 89 -9.23 12.40 -5.89
CA LEU A 89 -8.29 12.51 -4.78
C LEU A 89 -9.00 12.75 -3.45
N ASP A 90 -10.03 13.59 -3.44
CA ASP A 90 -10.82 13.86 -2.24
C ASP A 90 -11.46 12.58 -1.71
N ARG A 91 -12.11 11.82 -2.58
CA ARG A 91 -12.71 10.52 -2.26
C ARG A 91 -11.68 9.47 -1.88
N PHE A 92 -10.53 9.43 -2.55
CA PHE A 92 -9.44 8.51 -2.23
C PHE A 92 -8.93 8.72 -0.81
N VAL A 93 -8.76 9.97 -0.39
CA VAL A 93 -8.35 10.31 0.97
C VAL A 93 -9.41 9.89 1.99
N ASP A 94 -10.71 10.08 1.72
CA ASP A 94 -11.79 9.61 2.61
C ASP A 94 -11.73 8.09 2.79
N ILE A 95 -11.50 7.35 1.72
CA ILE A 95 -11.34 5.88 1.78
C ILE A 95 -10.11 5.51 2.60
N GLN A 96 -8.98 6.17 2.42
CA GLN A 96 -7.80 5.93 3.24
C GLN A 96 -8.03 6.24 4.72
N LEU A 97 -8.75 7.31 5.02
CA LEU A 97 -9.11 7.66 6.40
C LEU A 97 -10.05 6.60 7.01
N SER A 98 -10.94 5.99 6.25
CA SER A 98 -11.78 4.88 6.72
C SER A 98 -10.95 3.65 7.10
N ILE A 99 -9.88 3.35 6.34
CA ILE A 99 -8.91 2.31 6.71
C ILE A 99 -8.25 2.67 8.06
N HIS A 100 -7.77 3.90 8.19
CA HIS A 100 -7.07 4.37 9.39
C HIS A 100 -7.98 4.57 10.61
N ALA A 101 -9.29 4.68 10.43
CA ALA A 101 -10.26 4.69 11.52
C ALA A 101 -10.46 3.30 12.14
N THR A 102 -10.09 2.25 11.41
CA THR A 102 -10.30 0.87 11.81
C THR A 102 -9.18 0.40 12.76
N VAL A 103 -9.58 -0.22 13.88
CA VAL A 103 -8.63 -0.87 14.79
C VAL A 103 -8.13 -2.16 14.16
N ALA A 104 -6.83 -2.32 14.07
CA ALA A 104 -6.23 -3.48 13.45
C ALA A 104 -6.39 -4.74 14.32
N PRO A 105 -6.68 -5.92 13.71
CA PRO A 105 -6.58 -7.20 14.37
C PRO A 105 -5.18 -7.40 14.97
N ALA A 106 -5.12 -7.93 16.20
CA ALA A 106 -3.85 -8.16 16.90
C ALA A 106 -2.90 -9.10 16.13
N ALA A 107 -3.46 -9.95 15.27
CA ALA A 107 -2.73 -10.88 14.43
C ALA A 107 -2.01 -10.20 13.24
N LEU A 108 -2.37 -8.98 12.84
CA LEU A 108 -1.62 -8.26 11.80
C LEU A 108 -0.20 -7.96 12.25
N ASN A 109 0.76 -8.11 11.33
CA ASN A 109 2.16 -7.78 11.59
C ASN A 109 2.30 -6.30 11.99
N LYS A 110 3.17 -6.00 12.94
CA LYS A 110 3.44 -4.62 13.37
C LYS A 110 4.26 -3.89 12.31
N LEU A 111 3.81 -2.69 11.95
CA LEU A 111 4.48 -1.85 10.95
C LEU A 111 5.93 -1.55 11.33
N LYS A 112 6.20 -1.18 12.58
CA LYS A 112 7.57 -0.88 13.04
C LYS A 112 8.50 -2.09 12.94
N ASP A 113 8.05 -3.27 13.33
CA ASP A 113 8.85 -4.51 13.26
C ASP A 113 9.19 -4.86 11.80
N LYS A 114 8.19 -4.68 10.90
CA LYS A 114 8.40 -4.86 9.45
C LYS A 114 9.40 -3.85 8.88
N MET A 115 9.29 -2.57 9.25
CA MET A 115 10.22 -1.54 8.79
C MET A 115 11.64 -1.78 9.34
N GLN A 116 11.75 -2.13 10.62
CA GLN A 116 13.04 -2.43 11.24
C GLN A 116 13.80 -3.55 10.51
N ARG A 117 13.10 -4.67 10.22
CA ARG A 117 13.68 -5.76 9.44
C ARG A 117 14.11 -5.29 8.05
N LYS A 118 13.25 -4.59 7.34
CA LYS A 118 13.55 -4.10 5.99
C LYS A 118 14.74 -3.15 5.95
N ILE A 119 14.83 -2.19 6.88
CA ILE A 119 15.96 -1.26 6.97
C ILE A 119 17.28 -2.04 7.21
N SER A 120 17.25 -3.07 8.07
CA SER A 120 18.41 -3.92 8.33
C SER A 120 18.89 -4.70 7.09
N GLU A 121 17.97 -5.03 6.17
CA GLU A 121 18.23 -5.78 4.93
C GLU A 121 18.67 -4.89 3.76
N THR A 122 18.65 -3.55 3.90
CA THR A 122 19.03 -2.61 2.83
C THR A 122 20.54 -2.61 2.57
N THR A 123 20.91 -2.15 1.38
CA THR A 123 22.30 -1.87 0.98
C THR A 123 22.80 -0.48 1.40
N LEU A 124 22.01 0.26 2.19
CA LEU A 124 22.43 1.54 2.77
C LEU A 124 23.66 1.33 3.69
N ASP A 125 24.49 2.36 3.83
CA ASP A 125 25.62 2.29 4.74
C ASP A 125 25.18 2.12 6.22
N ALA A 126 26.13 1.71 7.08
CA ALA A 126 25.82 1.37 8.46
C ALA A 126 25.32 2.59 9.27
N THR A 127 25.87 3.77 9.00
CA THR A 127 25.49 5.02 9.67
C THR A 127 24.06 5.38 9.32
N THR A 128 23.73 5.39 8.03
CA THR A 128 22.36 5.67 7.55
C THR A 128 21.36 4.66 8.11
N ARG A 129 21.66 3.36 8.12
CA ARG A 129 20.78 2.36 8.74
C ARG A 129 20.56 2.63 10.23
N TYR A 130 21.62 2.93 10.97
CA TYR A 130 21.53 3.25 12.40
C TYR A 130 20.65 4.48 12.65
N GLU A 131 20.83 5.54 11.88
CA GLU A 131 19.99 6.74 11.97
C GLU A 131 18.52 6.43 11.72
N GLN A 132 18.20 5.66 10.67
CA GLN A 132 16.82 5.31 10.36
C GLN A 132 16.19 4.40 11.43
N HIS A 133 16.95 3.49 12.03
CA HIS A 133 16.49 2.72 13.19
C HIS A 133 16.21 3.60 14.40
N THR A 134 17.09 4.57 14.69
CA THR A 134 16.91 5.51 15.80
C THR A 134 15.66 6.38 15.59
N ARG A 135 15.48 6.92 14.36
CA ARG A 135 14.27 7.65 13.99
C ARG A 135 13.02 6.78 14.16
N LEU A 136 13.03 5.55 13.62
CA LEU A 136 11.90 4.62 13.73
C LEU A 136 11.55 4.31 15.19
N GLU A 137 12.54 4.11 16.06
CA GLU A 137 12.29 3.82 17.46
C GLU A 137 11.63 4.99 18.18
N SER A 138 11.97 6.23 17.84
CA SER A 138 11.36 7.45 18.41
C SER A 138 9.90 7.66 18.00
N MET A 139 9.44 7.01 16.94
CA MET A 139 8.07 7.22 16.42
C MET A 139 7.02 6.49 17.26
N PRO A 140 5.83 7.10 17.48
CA PRO A 140 4.75 6.51 18.27
C PRO A 140 4.23 5.18 17.69
N LYS A 141 3.86 4.25 18.58
CA LYS A 141 3.22 2.98 18.23
C LYS A 141 1.71 3.16 18.22
N HIS A 142 1.06 2.85 17.10
CA HIS A 142 -0.40 2.86 16.96
C HIS A 142 -0.88 1.47 16.52
N LYS A 143 -2.21 1.24 16.62
CA LYS A 143 -2.86 -0.03 16.27
C LYS A 143 -3.94 0.18 15.20
N LYS A 144 -3.68 1.05 14.23
CA LYS A 144 -4.58 1.29 13.11
C LYS A 144 -4.27 0.30 11.99
N VAL A 145 -5.28 -0.07 11.20
CA VAL A 145 -5.03 -0.78 9.95
C VAL A 145 -4.25 0.15 9.03
N CYS A 146 -3.15 -0.36 8.48
CA CYS A 146 -2.34 0.29 7.46
C CYS A 146 -2.30 -0.62 6.24
N HIS A 147 -2.60 -0.08 5.06
CA HIS A 147 -2.56 -0.84 3.81
C HIS A 147 -1.13 -1.20 3.40
N GLY A 148 -0.21 -0.26 3.58
CA GLY A 148 1.22 -0.44 3.33
C GLY A 148 1.66 -0.27 1.88
N ASP A 149 0.72 -0.10 0.92
CA ASP A 149 1.00 0.21 -0.49
C ASP A 149 -0.23 0.78 -1.22
N LEU A 150 -1.07 1.57 -0.55
CA LEU A 150 -2.29 2.10 -1.15
C LEU A 150 -2.00 3.08 -2.30
N GLY A 151 -2.73 2.94 -3.39
CA GLY A 151 -2.72 3.86 -4.53
C GLY A 151 -4.06 3.84 -5.27
N LEU A 152 -4.24 4.70 -6.27
CA LEU A 152 -5.50 4.79 -7.02
C LEU A 152 -5.88 3.48 -7.74
N GLY A 153 -4.90 2.63 -8.04
CA GLY A 153 -5.13 1.31 -8.64
C GLY A 153 -5.63 0.25 -7.66
N ASP A 154 -5.61 0.54 -6.37
CA ASP A 154 -5.97 -0.41 -5.32
C ASP A 154 -7.37 -0.15 -4.73
N VAL A 155 -8.13 0.76 -5.35
CA VAL A 155 -9.53 1.06 -5.01
C VAL A 155 -10.41 0.91 -6.23
N ILE A 156 -11.37 -0.03 -6.19
CA ILE A 156 -12.38 -0.25 -7.23
C ILE A 156 -13.65 0.50 -6.86
N ILE A 157 -14.22 1.21 -7.82
CA ILE A 157 -15.53 1.85 -7.72
C ILE A 157 -16.52 1.05 -8.58
N THR A 158 -17.59 0.54 -7.96
CA THR A 158 -18.63 -0.19 -8.67
C THR A 158 -19.57 0.76 -9.43
N PRO A 159 -20.36 0.25 -10.39
CA PRO A 159 -21.37 1.07 -11.08
C PRO A 159 -22.37 1.76 -10.14
N GLU A 160 -22.66 1.15 -8.98
CA GLU A 160 -23.56 1.70 -7.94
C GLU A 160 -22.85 2.72 -7.04
N GLY A 161 -21.58 3.02 -7.31
CA GLY A 161 -20.80 3.98 -6.53
C GLY A 161 -20.25 3.43 -5.21
N LYS A 162 -20.36 2.13 -4.93
CA LYS A 162 -19.66 1.51 -3.78
C LYS A 162 -18.17 1.40 -4.06
N TYR A 163 -17.35 1.30 -3.02
CA TYR A 163 -15.92 1.08 -3.18
C TYR A 163 -15.47 -0.23 -2.53
N TYR A 164 -14.42 -0.79 -3.08
CA TYR A 164 -13.70 -1.95 -2.53
C TYR A 164 -12.20 -1.70 -2.60
N ILE A 165 -11.50 -2.09 -1.54
CA ILE A 165 -10.04 -1.92 -1.42
C ILE A 165 -9.40 -3.27 -1.66
N ILE A 166 -8.39 -3.32 -2.54
CA ILE A 166 -7.73 -4.55 -2.99
C ILE A 166 -6.22 -4.51 -2.71
N ASP A 167 -5.53 -5.65 -2.87
CA ASP A 167 -4.07 -5.82 -2.77
C ASP A 167 -3.49 -5.57 -1.36
N TRP A 168 -3.96 -6.32 -0.39
CA TRP A 168 -3.57 -6.25 1.03
C TRP A 168 -2.26 -6.98 1.37
N ALA A 169 -1.42 -7.32 0.38
CA ALA A 169 -0.15 -8.03 0.58
C ALA A 169 0.77 -7.38 1.64
N HIS A 170 0.66 -6.07 1.81
CA HIS A 170 1.50 -5.28 2.70
C HIS A 170 0.81 -4.81 3.99
N ALA A 171 -0.41 -5.30 4.27
CA ALA A 171 -1.16 -4.90 5.44
C ALA A 171 -0.38 -5.07 6.76
N THR A 172 -0.55 -4.09 7.65
CA THR A 172 0.07 -4.08 8.97
C THR A 172 -0.81 -3.34 9.98
N GLN A 173 -0.53 -3.52 11.26
CA GLN A 173 -1.02 -2.62 12.30
C GLN A 173 0.04 -1.55 12.61
N GLY A 174 -0.34 -0.27 12.58
CA GLY A 174 0.65 0.78 12.75
C GLY A 174 0.10 2.20 12.82
N ASN A 175 0.96 3.14 12.46
CA ASN A 175 0.69 4.56 12.44
C ASN A 175 0.17 4.99 11.07
N ALA A 176 -0.99 5.66 11.04
CA ALA A 176 -1.64 6.17 9.83
C ALA A 176 -0.73 7.11 9.02
N SER A 177 0.07 7.95 9.70
CA SER A 177 0.98 8.87 9.02
C SER A 177 2.14 8.16 8.31
N ALA A 178 2.57 7.00 8.81
CA ALA A 178 3.54 6.16 8.09
C ALA A 178 2.94 5.56 6.82
N ASP A 179 1.67 5.14 6.88
CA ASP A 179 0.94 4.63 5.71
C ASP A 179 0.69 5.74 4.68
N ALA A 180 0.31 6.95 5.14
CA ALA A 180 0.19 8.13 4.28
C ALA A 180 1.53 8.53 3.64
N ALA A 181 2.64 8.47 4.39
CA ALA A 181 3.98 8.69 3.83
C ALA A 181 4.31 7.67 2.73
N ARG A 182 3.92 6.40 2.90
CA ARG A 182 4.09 5.39 1.84
C ARG A 182 3.26 5.70 0.60
N THR A 183 2.00 6.11 0.77
CA THR A 183 1.13 6.54 -0.33
C THR A 183 1.71 7.77 -1.05
N PHE A 184 2.22 8.76 -0.31
CA PHE A 184 2.90 9.92 -0.88
C PHE A 184 4.08 9.52 -1.78
N LEU A 185 4.97 8.65 -1.29
CA LEU A 185 6.10 8.15 -2.09
C LEU A 185 5.63 7.40 -3.35
N LYS A 186 4.58 6.58 -3.22
CA LYS A 186 3.98 5.88 -4.37
C LYS A 186 3.41 6.87 -5.39
N PHE A 187 2.73 7.91 -4.95
CA PHE A 187 2.20 8.96 -5.81
C PHE A 187 3.32 9.75 -6.50
N SER A 188 4.39 10.10 -5.77
CA SER A 188 5.56 10.79 -6.33
C SER A 188 6.20 9.99 -7.46
N LEU A 189 6.34 8.67 -7.28
CA LEU A 189 6.89 7.76 -8.28
C LEU A 189 5.97 7.56 -9.49
N THR A 190 4.65 7.54 -9.27
CA THR A 190 3.67 7.16 -10.30
C THR A 190 3.14 8.37 -11.08
N TYR A 191 2.94 9.49 -10.38
CA TYR A 191 2.21 10.66 -10.91
C TYR A 191 2.99 11.98 -10.79
N GLY A 192 4.19 11.96 -10.19
CA GLY A 192 5.01 13.14 -9.94
C GLY A 192 4.71 13.85 -8.62
N GLU A 193 5.60 14.79 -8.28
CA GLU A 193 5.59 15.48 -6.97
C GLU A 193 4.36 16.39 -6.78
N GLU A 194 3.84 17.00 -7.84
CA GLU A 194 2.69 17.90 -7.76
C GLU A 194 1.44 17.17 -7.23
N ARG A 195 1.08 16.05 -7.87
CA ARG A 195 -0.07 15.24 -7.44
C ARG A 195 0.15 14.60 -6.06
N ALA A 196 1.37 14.19 -5.76
CA ALA A 196 1.70 13.66 -4.45
C ALA A 196 1.54 14.72 -3.35
N ASN A 197 1.95 15.96 -3.58
CA ASN A 197 1.74 17.05 -2.63
C ASN A 197 0.26 17.39 -2.46
N LYS A 198 -0.51 17.42 -3.54
CA LYS A 198 -1.96 17.63 -3.50
C LYS A 198 -2.66 16.56 -2.64
N TYR A 199 -2.30 15.29 -2.85
CA TYR A 199 -2.76 14.20 -1.99
C TYR A 199 -2.39 14.42 -0.52
N LEU A 200 -1.13 14.75 -0.23
CA LEU A 200 -0.65 14.92 1.15
C LEU A 200 -1.35 16.07 1.85
N ASP A 201 -1.55 17.19 1.16
CA ASP A 201 -2.26 18.35 1.71
C ASP A 201 -3.73 18.04 2.03
N LEU A 202 -4.41 17.29 1.15
CA LEU A 202 -5.77 16.78 1.40
C LEU A 202 -5.80 15.83 2.59
N PHE A 203 -4.87 14.87 2.66
CA PHE A 203 -4.78 13.93 3.77
C PHE A 203 -4.58 14.66 5.10
N CYS A 204 -3.62 15.57 5.17
CA CYS A 204 -3.32 16.34 6.38
C CYS A 204 -4.51 17.20 6.82
N LYS A 205 -5.16 17.87 5.86
CA LYS A 205 -6.36 18.69 6.13
C LYS A 205 -7.51 17.85 6.68
N LYS A 206 -7.82 16.71 6.05
CA LYS A 206 -8.97 15.87 6.43
C LYS A 206 -8.72 15.06 7.71
N SER A 207 -7.48 14.69 7.99
CA SER A 207 -7.10 13.93 9.19
C SER A 207 -6.75 14.79 10.40
N ASP A 208 -6.75 16.12 10.26
CA ASP A 208 -6.22 17.07 11.26
C ASP A 208 -4.80 16.70 11.74
N THR A 209 -3.96 16.29 10.78
CA THR A 209 -2.58 15.86 11.06
C THR A 209 -1.60 16.89 10.49
N ALA A 210 -0.68 17.36 11.31
CA ALA A 210 0.36 18.28 10.85
C ALA A 210 1.21 17.62 9.73
N LYS A 211 1.43 18.33 8.62
CA LYS A 211 2.21 17.85 7.47
C LYS A 211 3.61 17.41 7.89
N GLN A 212 4.26 18.17 8.77
CA GLN A 212 5.57 17.85 9.33
C GLN A 212 5.59 16.48 10.05
N TYR A 213 4.49 16.10 10.70
CA TYR A 213 4.42 14.79 11.36
C TYR A 213 4.41 13.64 10.35
N VAL A 214 3.71 13.77 9.22
CA VAL A 214 3.78 12.80 8.13
C VAL A 214 5.17 12.81 7.49
N GLN A 215 5.76 13.98 7.27
CA GLN A 215 7.09 14.13 6.70
C GLN A 215 8.18 13.45 7.53
N ARG A 216 8.08 13.46 8.87
CA ARG A 216 9.02 12.71 9.73
C ARG A 216 9.05 11.21 9.45
N TRP A 217 8.00 10.65 8.88
CA TRP A 217 7.96 9.25 8.45
C TRP A 217 8.63 9.02 7.09
N MET A 218 8.77 10.04 6.24
CA MET A 218 9.29 9.88 4.87
C MET A 218 10.67 9.21 4.82
N PRO A 219 11.69 9.65 5.58
CA PRO A 219 13.01 9.01 5.55
C PRO A 219 12.95 7.53 5.93
N ILE A 220 12.18 7.21 6.96
CA ILE A 220 12.03 5.85 7.49
C ILE A 220 11.35 4.95 6.45
N VAL A 221 10.26 5.45 5.85
CA VAL A 221 9.51 4.73 4.81
C VAL A 221 10.37 4.55 3.57
N ALA A 222 11.06 5.60 3.11
CA ALA A 222 11.96 5.54 1.96
C ALA A 222 13.09 4.53 2.17
N ALA A 223 13.74 4.55 3.35
CA ALA A 223 14.76 3.56 3.70
C ALA A 223 14.19 2.13 3.65
N SER A 224 13.01 1.90 4.26
CA SER A 224 12.39 0.57 4.24
C SER A 224 11.97 0.11 2.83
N GLN A 225 11.67 1.02 1.91
CA GLN A 225 11.33 0.68 0.52
C GLN A 225 12.57 0.41 -0.34
N SER A 226 13.71 1.03 -0.03
CA SER A 226 14.96 0.84 -0.78
C SER A 226 15.46 -0.62 -0.79
N VAL A 227 15.01 -1.45 0.15
CA VAL A 227 15.32 -2.89 0.18
C VAL A 227 14.89 -3.63 -1.10
N LYS A 228 13.90 -3.11 -1.82
CA LYS A 228 13.42 -3.72 -3.09
C LYS A 228 14.43 -3.61 -4.23
N GLY A 229 15.40 -2.70 -4.14
CA GLY A 229 16.45 -2.53 -5.12
C GLY A 229 16.00 -2.07 -6.51
N HIS A 230 14.78 -1.49 -6.64
CA HIS A 230 14.29 -0.97 -7.91
C HIS A 230 15.08 0.27 -8.33
N GLU A 231 15.87 0.14 -9.39
CA GLU A 231 16.75 1.21 -9.85
C GLU A 231 15.99 2.50 -10.22
N ALA A 232 14.83 2.36 -10.85
CA ALA A 232 13.98 3.50 -11.21
C ALA A 232 13.43 4.31 -10.00
N GLU A 233 13.36 3.68 -8.82
CA GLU A 233 12.88 4.32 -7.58
C GLU A 233 14.02 4.87 -6.74
N ARG A 234 15.25 4.47 -7.02
CA ARG A 234 16.43 4.68 -6.16
C ARG A 234 16.66 6.14 -5.84
N ASP A 235 16.72 6.99 -6.85
CA ASP A 235 17.09 8.41 -6.68
C ASP A 235 16.05 9.14 -5.81
N LEU A 236 14.76 8.89 -6.05
CA LEU A 236 13.70 9.47 -5.22
C LEU A 236 13.78 8.96 -3.77
N LEU A 237 13.97 7.67 -3.58
CA LEU A 237 14.06 7.09 -2.23
C LEU A 237 15.28 7.63 -1.48
N LEU A 238 16.46 7.72 -2.13
CA LEU A 238 17.68 8.28 -1.52
C LEU A 238 17.54 9.77 -1.20
N LYS A 239 16.85 10.54 -2.04
CA LYS A 239 16.51 11.95 -1.74
C LYS A 239 15.81 12.06 -0.38
N TRP A 240 14.81 11.19 -0.12
CA TRP A 240 14.07 11.20 1.14
C TRP A 240 14.84 10.61 2.32
N VAL A 241 15.64 9.55 2.10
CA VAL A 241 16.48 8.95 3.16
C VAL A 241 17.45 9.98 3.75
N ASN A 242 18.01 10.84 2.90
CA ASN A 242 19.06 11.81 3.28
C ASN A 242 18.51 13.15 3.80
N VAL A 243 17.21 13.30 3.94
CA VAL A 243 16.63 14.52 4.54
C VAL A 243 16.97 14.56 6.03
N VAL A 244 17.71 15.59 6.44
CA VAL A 244 18.20 15.75 7.82
C VAL A 244 17.19 16.47 8.69
N GLU A 245 16.54 17.53 8.19
CA GLU A 245 15.49 18.29 8.87
C GLU A 245 14.50 18.84 7.84
N TYR A 246 13.24 19.02 8.28
CA TYR A 246 12.22 19.75 7.54
C TYR A 246 12.12 21.14 8.14
N GLU A 247 12.50 22.14 7.36
CA GLU A 247 12.21 23.55 7.65
C GLU A 247 10.73 23.88 7.47
#